data_aef6838a875f0e66d12b7b63b68b38b5
#
_entry.id   aef6838a875f0e66d12b7b63b68b38b5
#
_cell.length_a   1.000
_cell.length_b   1.000
_cell.length_c   1.000
_cell.angle_alpha   90.00
_cell.angle_beta   90.00
_cell.angle_gamma   90.00
#
_symmetry.space_group_name_H-M   'P 1'
#
loop_
_entity.id
_entity.type
_entity.pdbx_description
1 polymer ?
#
loop_
_entity_poly.entity_id
_entity_poly.type
_entity_poly.pdbx_seq_one_letter_code
_entity_poly.pdbx_strand_id
1 'polypeptide(L)'
;MAISQEQQIAIAQMARNELSRRYYKHYIVDVHFGQYQLFPHTELICNYLQRIANGEQLRIIIEMPPRHSKSMTVTETFPSYYLGRNPNKRVITSAYGDGLAKKFGRLNRNKFRENAKRIFNLDLSASNNAITDWGIDEHTGGMISTGIGGSITGQGADLMIIDDPIKNAKEAQSKTVRDTIWDEWESTLSTRLHKGASVIVIMTRWHEDDMIGRLLDTSPYDWVRLRLPAIAEDKDDLLGREIGEPLCAELGYDKEWAAFKKEEVGSRTWASLYQQRPTVAQGNIFKRQWINYFDNKDNKYFDDMLMSWDMTFKDSEEGDYVVGQVWGKKGSEYYLVDQIREQLDFTNSLKAVENMARKYPKCRRILIEDKANGPAIINTLKRKVSGIVPITPKESKEARAFSVTPFFEASNVYFYNKLPYLDELVDELVGFPQSAHDDTVDATTQALNYFADKPMANVLSTNAW
;
A
#
# COMPACT_ATOMS: atom_id res chain seq x y z
N MET A 1 -9.06 -30.19 53.08
CA MET A 1 -8.37 -31.09 52.12
C MET A 1 -7.61 -30.23 51.10
N ALA A 2 -6.34 -30.48 50.89
CA ALA A 2 -5.59 -29.76 49.87
C ALA A 2 -6.03 -30.24 48.48
N ILE A 3 -6.27 -29.32 47.57
CA ILE A 3 -6.64 -29.58 46.16
C ILE A 3 -5.45 -30.26 45.46
N SER A 4 -5.64 -31.37 44.77
CA SER A 4 -4.55 -32.03 44.02
C SER A 4 -4.04 -31.18 42.88
N GLN A 5 -2.83 -31.42 42.43
CA GLN A 5 -2.23 -30.70 41.29
C GLN A 5 -3.09 -30.83 40.02
N GLU A 6 -3.67 -32.00 39.74
CA GLU A 6 -4.57 -32.22 38.62
C GLU A 6 -5.84 -31.38 38.74
N GLN A 7 -6.43 -31.30 39.96
CA GLN A 7 -7.60 -30.45 40.22
C GLN A 7 -7.27 -28.96 40.03
N GLN A 8 -6.09 -28.52 40.45
CA GLN A 8 -5.63 -27.13 40.22
C GLN A 8 -5.52 -26.82 38.74
N ILE A 9 -4.93 -27.72 37.95
CA ILE A 9 -4.80 -27.55 36.50
C ILE A 9 -6.19 -27.53 35.84
N ALA A 10 -7.09 -28.41 36.21
CA ALA A 10 -8.45 -28.43 35.68
C ALA A 10 -9.21 -27.13 35.99
N ILE A 11 -9.12 -26.63 37.22
CA ILE A 11 -9.74 -25.35 37.62
C ILE A 11 -9.15 -24.20 36.82
N ALA A 12 -7.82 -24.12 36.66
CA ALA A 12 -7.16 -23.08 35.87
C ALA A 12 -7.61 -23.11 34.41
N GLN A 13 -7.75 -24.30 33.81
CA GLN A 13 -8.25 -24.47 32.44
C GLN A 13 -9.70 -24.03 32.28
N MET A 14 -10.56 -24.39 33.24
CA MET A 14 -11.96 -23.95 33.27
C MET A 14 -12.08 -22.44 33.39
N ALA A 15 -11.29 -21.80 34.26
CA ALA A 15 -11.24 -20.36 34.42
C ALA A 15 -10.76 -19.66 33.13
N ARG A 16 -9.73 -20.21 32.50
CA ARG A 16 -9.20 -19.70 31.21
C ARG A 16 -10.26 -19.79 30.11
N ASN A 17 -10.95 -20.92 30.00
CA ASN A 17 -12.03 -21.11 29.01
C ASN A 17 -13.17 -20.11 29.25
N GLU A 18 -13.56 -19.87 30.51
CA GLU A 18 -14.61 -18.92 30.85
C GLU A 18 -14.22 -17.47 30.57
N LEU A 19 -12.97 -17.08 30.84
CA LEU A 19 -12.45 -15.76 30.47
C LEU A 19 -12.43 -15.59 28.95
N SER A 20 -11.97 -16.60 28.21
CA SER A 20 -11.95 -16.60 26.75
C SER A 20 -13.37 -16.58 26.16
N ARG A 21 -14.34 -17.21 26.80
CA ARG A 21 -15.74 -17.16 26.41
C ARG A 21 -16.35 -15.75 26.60
N ARG A 22 -16.03 -15.08 27.69
CA ARG A 22 -16.61 -13.79 28.05
C ARG A 22 -15.96 -12.61 27.33
N TYR A 23 -14.64 -12.63 27.20
CA TYR A 23 -13.86 -11.45 26.81
C TYR A 23 -12.98 -11.74 25.60
N TYR A 24 -13.14 -10.94 24.55
CA TYR A 24 -12.37 -11.09 23.33
C TYR A 24 -10.85 -10.97 23.56
N LYS A 25 -10.42 -10.04 24.41
CA LYS A 25 -9.00 -9.88 24.73
C LYS A 25 -8.36 -11.14 25.36
N HIS A 26 -9.10 -11.92 26.11
CA HIS A 26 -8.63 -13.20 26.63
C HIS A 26 -8.68 -14.30 25.57
N TYR A 27 -9.74 -14.31 24.75
CA TYR A 27 -9.87 -15.26 23.63
C TYR A 27 -8.68 -15.14 22.67
N ILE A 28 -8.33 -13.92 22.20
CA ILE A 28 -7.24 -13.75 21.23
C ILE A 28 -5.89 -14.23 21.78
N VAL A 29 -5.59 -13.96 23.04
CA VAL A 29 -4.35 -14.45 23.68
C VAL A 29 -4.38 -15.99 23.80
N ASP A 30 -5.52 -16.55 24.15
CA ASP A 30 -5.70 -18.01 24.35
C ASP A 30 -5.54 -18.79 23.05
N VAL A 31 -6.23 -18.40 21.97
CA VAL A 31 -6.20 -19.11 20.68
C VAL A 31 -4.91 -18.90 19.88
N HIS A 32 -4.07 -17.98 20.31
CA HIS A 32 -2.71 -17.80 19.80
C HIS A 32 -1.64 -18.42 20.74
N PHE A 33 -2.05 -19.24 21.71
CA PHE A 33 -1.14 -19.97 22.62
C PHE A 33 -0.16 -19.07 23.37
N GLY A 34 -0.60 -17.85 23.72
CA GLY A 34 0.24 -16.84 24.39
C GLY A 34 1.24 -16.12 23.50
N GLN A 35 1.27 -16.41 22.21
CA GLN A 35 2.13 -15.69 21.27
C GLN A 35 1.59 -14.30 20.88
N TYR A 36 0.30 -14.07 21.09
CA TYR A 36 -0.31 -12.74 20.90
C TYR A 36 -0.13 -11.90 22.16
N GLN A 37 0.46 -10.75 22.01
CA GLN A 37 0.66 -9.78 23.09
C GLN A 37 -0.35 -8.63 22.91
N LEU A 38 -0.99 -8.24 24.01
CA LEU A 38 -1.87 -7.07 24.05
C LEU A 38 -1.02 -5.80 24.26
N PHE A 39 -1.28 -4.81 23.42
CA PHE A 39 -0.72 -3.46 23.54
C PHE A 39 -1.87 -2.46 23.72
N PRO A 40 -1.66 -1.25 24.19
CA PRO A 40 -2.74 -0.27 24.40
C PRO A 40 -3.64 -0.07 23.19
N HIS A 41 -3.07 0.02 21.99
CA HIS A 41 -3.84 0.18 20.74
C HIS A 41 -4.65 -1.07 20.37
N THR A 42 -4.11 -2.26 20.58
CA THR A 42 -4.87 -3.51 20.32
C THR A 42 -5.90 -3.77 21.39
N GLU A 43 -5.67 -3.39 22.64
CA GLU A 43 -6.67 -3.47 23.70
C GLU A 43 -7.84 -2.50 23.45
N LEU A 44 -7.56 -1.27 22.99
CA LEU A 44 -8.59 -0.33 22.56
C LEU A 44 -9.48 -0.96 21.48
N ILE A 45 -8.88 -1.55 20.45
CA ILE A 45 -9.63 -2.26 19.39
C ILE A 45 -10.44 -3.41 19.98
N CYS A 46 -9.85 -4.25 20.82
CA CYS A 46 -10.56 -5.36 21.47
C CYS A 46 -11.80 -4.91 22.26
N ASN A 47 -11.73 -3.74 22.90
CA ASN A 47 -12.87 -3.19 23.65
C ASN A 47 -14.04 -2.84 22.72
N TYR A 48 -13.79 -2.24 21.55
CA TYR A 48 -14.84 -1.98 20.56
C TYR A 48 -15.38 -3.28 19.94
N LEU A 49 -14.54 -4.24 19.62
CA LEU A 49 -14.94 -5.53 19.12
C LEU A 49 -15.80 -6.30 20.13
N GLN A 50 -15.47 -6.20 21.41
CA GLN A 50 -16.29 -6.78 22.49
C GLN A 50 -17.70 -6.18 22.54
N ARG A 51 -17.87 -4.88 22.32
CA ARG A 51 -19.19 -4.24 22.25
C ARG A 51 -20.02 -4.82 21.11
N ILE A 52 -19.42 -5.01 19.93
CA ILE A 52 -20.08 -5.69 18.79
C ILE A 52 -20.46 -7.13 19.16
N ALA A 53 -19.58 -7.90 19.78
CA ALA A 53 -19.85 -9.28 20.18
C ALA A 53 -20.97 -9.38 21.24
N ASN A 54 -21.16 -8.33 22.02
CA ASN A 54 -22.25 -8.21 22.99
C ASN A 54 -23.58 -7.70 22.39
N GLY A 55 -23.64 -7.46 21.07
CA GLY A 55 -24.84 -7.10 20.33
C GLY A 55 -25.01 -5.60 20.05
N GLU A 56 -24.03 -4.77 20.38
CA GLU A 56 -24.07 -3.37 20.01
C GLU A 56 -23.82 -3.21 18.49
N GLN A 57 -24.62 -2.37 17.85
CA GLN A 57 -24.52 -2.10 16.41
C GLN A 57 -23.56 -0.95 16.17
N LEU A 58 -22.37 -1.25 15.69
CA LEU A 58 -21.33 -0.25 15.45
C LEU A 58 -20.83 -0.29 14.00
N ARG A 59 -20.54 0.89 13.48
CA ARG A 59 -19.73 1.08 12.27
C ARG A 59 -18.39 1.66 12.67
N ILE A 60 -17.32 0.91 12.42
CA ILE A 60 -15.98 1.25 12.92
C ILE A 60 -15.03 1.38 11.76
N ILE A 61 -14.28 2.48 11.74
CA ILE A 61 -13.12 2.70 10.88
C ILE A 61 -11.87 2.57 11.74
N ILE A 62 -10.94 1.70 11.33
CA ILE A 62 -9.64 1.51 12.01
C ILE A 62 -8.53 1.86 11.04
N GLU A 63 -7.84 2.96 11.32
CA GLU A 63 -6.72 3.46 10.54
C GLU A 63 -5.45 3.33 11.38
N MET A 64 -4.51 2.49 10.94
CA MET A 64 -3.24 2.33 11.68
C MET A 64 -2.12 1.81 10.76
N PRO A 65 -0.85 2.02 11.17
CA PRO A 65 0.31 1.68 10.36
C PRO A 65 0.41 0.18 10.03
N PRO A 66 1.18 -0.18 8.98
CA PRO A 66 1.51 -1.57 8.72
C PRO A 66 2.23 -2.23 9.92
N ARG A 67 2.06 -3.54 10.08
CA ARG A 67 2.77 -4.38 11.07
C ARG A 67 2.46 -4.11 12.54
N HIS A 68 1.41 -3.34 12.86
CA HIS A 68 0.94 -3.10 14.23
C HIS A 68 -0.22 -4.02 14.65
N SER A 69 -0.26 -5.25 14.12
CA SER A 69 -1.22 -6.33 14.49
C SER A 69 -2.69 -6.08 14.12
N LYS A 70 -3.00 -5.10 13.25
CA LYS A 70 -4.39 -4.75 12.89
C LYS A 70 -5.20 -5.95 12.38
N SER A 71 -4.77 -6.62 11.31
CA SER A 71 -5.52 -7.74 10.73
C SER A 71 -5.56 -8.95 11.66
N MET A 72 -4.50 -9.21 12.43
CA MET A 72 -4.48 -10.29 13.42
C MET A 72 -5.53 -10.08 14.51
N THR A 73 -5.68 -8.83 14.99
CA THR A 73 -6.67 -8.47 16.01
C THR A 73 -8.08 -8.47 15.48
N VAL A 74 -8.31 -8.03 14.25
CA VAL A 74 -9.67 -7.87 13.73
C VAL A 74 -10.06 -9.03 12.81
N THR A 75 -9.43 -9.17 11.66
CA THR A 75 -9.92 -10.02 10.57
C THR A 75 -9.50 -11.48 10.72
N GLU A 76 -8.31 -11.74 11.28
CA GLU A 76 -7.78 -13.10 11.42
C GLU A 76 -8.31 -13.85 12.67
N THR A 77 -8.95 -13.14 13.62
CA THR A 77 -9.35 -13.77 14.90
C THR A 77 -10.76 -13.41 15.36
N PHE A 78 -11.20 -12.16 15.22
CA PHE A 78 -12.47 -11.73 15.78
C PHE A 78 -13.69 -12.48 15.20
N PRO A 79 -13.80 -12.81 13.90
CA PRO A 79 -14.92 -13.58 13.37
C PRO A 79 -15.17 -14.89 14.09
N SER A 80 -14.12 -15.64 14.43
CA SER A 80 -14.26 -16.91 15.17
C SER A 80 -14.81 -16.72 16.59
N TYR A 81 -14.43 -15.64 17.27
CA TYR A 81 -14.99 -15.28 18.58
C TYR A 81 -16.45 -14.81 18.47
N TYR A 82 -16.70 -13.89 17.50
CA TYR A 82 -18.04 -13.36 17.28
C TYR A 82 -19.06 -14.48 17.03
N LEU A 83 -18.72 -15.45 16.19
CA LEU A 83 -19.53 -16.61 15.88
C LEU A 83 -19.66 -17.58 17.08
N GLY A 84 -18.62 -17.73 17.88
CA GLY A 84 -18.68 -18.48 19.12
C GLY A 84 -19.67 -17.90 20.14
N ARG A 85 -19.78 -16.57 20.18
CA ARG A 85 -20.76 -15.85 21.04
C ARG A 85 -22.15 -15.75 20.41
N ASN A 86 -22.24 -15.77 19.10
CA ASN A 86 -23.47 -15.53 18.34
C ASN A 86 -23.62 -16.57 17.22
N PRO A 87 -23.90 -17.86 17.54
CA PRO A 87 -23.77 -18.97 16.61
C PRO A 87 -24.80 -18.96 15.45
N ASN A 88 -25.84 -18.12 15.54
CA ASN A 88 -26.83 -17.96 14.48
C ASN A 88 -26.60 -16.72 13.61
N LYS A 89 -25.53 -15.97 13.86
CA LYS A 89 -25.16 -14.77 13.11
C LYS A 89 -24.23 -15.10 11.94
N ARG A 90 -24.20 -14.23 10.93
CA ARG A 90 -23.37 -14.41 9.72
C ARG A 90 -22.33 -13.34 9.61
N VAL A 91 -21.11 -13.75 9.26
CA VAL A 91 -19.98 -12.87 9.05
C VAL A 91 -19.54 -12.91 7.58
N ILE A 92 -19.34 -11.74 6.99
CA ILE A 92 -18.68 -11.60 5.69
C ILE A 92 -17.36 -10.83 5.92
N THR A 93 -16.25 -11.39 5.41
CA THR A 93 -14.97 -10.67 5.34
C THR A 93 -14.59 -10.45 3.90
N SER A 94 -14.14 -9.24 3.58
CA SER A 94 -13.65 -8.86 2.25
C SER A 94 -12.25 -8.25 2.33
N ALA A 95 -11.43 -8.49 1.30
CA ALA A 95 -10.08 -7.96 1.18
C ALA A 95 -9.78 -7.62 -0.29
N TYR A 96 -8.64 -6.97 -0.58
CA TYR A 96 -8.28 -6.59 -1.95
C TYR A 96 -8.22 -7.76 -2.95
N GLY A 97 -8.16 -9.00 -2.49
CA GLY A 97 -8.10 -10.15 -3.39
C GLY A 97 -8.30 -11.49 -2.72
N ASP A 98 -8.64 -12.50 -3.54
CA ASP A 98 -9.01 -13.85 -3.07
C ASP A 98 -7.95 -14.55 -2.24
N GLY A 99 -6.66 -14.33 -2.54
CA GLY A 99 -5.57 -14.96 -1.79
C GLY A 99 -5.58 -14.56 -0.31
N LEU A 100 -5.78 -13.27 -0.03
CA LEU A 100 -5.87 -12.74 1.33
C LEU A 100 -7.19 -13.15 1.99
N ALA A 101 -8.30 -13.09 1.27
CA ALA A 101 -9.60 -13.54 1.75
C ALA A 101 -9.57 -15.04 2.15
N LYS A 102 -9.00 -15.92 1.32
CA LYS A 102 -8.80 -17.34 1.65
C LYS A 102 -7.95 -17.54 2.91
N LYS A 103 -6.91 -16.71 3.11
CA LYS A 103 -6.12 -16.73 4.34
C LYS A 103 -7.00 -16.44 5.56
N PHE A 104 -7.81 -15.38 5.52
CA PHE A 104 -8.69 -14.98 6.62
C PHE A 104 -9.74 -16.06 6.94
N GLY A 105 -10.40 -16.59 5.91
CA GLY A 105 -11.37 -17.68 6.08
C GLY A 105 -10.75 -18.91 6.73
N ARG A 106 -9.57 -19.35 6.24
CA ARG A 106 -8.84 -20.49 6.81
C ARG A 106 -8.45 -20.29 8.26
N LEU A 107 -7.91 -19.10 8.61
CA LEU A 107 -7.45 -18.83 9.96
C LEU A 107 -8.60 -18.83 10.96
N ASN A 108 -9.74 -18.21 10.62
CA ASN A 108 -10.92 -18.20 11.48
C ASN A 108 -11.55 -19.60 11.61
N ARG A 109 -11.71 -20.31 10.48
CA ARG A 109 -12.24 -21.68 10.49
C ARG A 109 -11.41 -22.60 11.38
N ASN A 110 -10.08 -22.54 11.27
CA ASN A 110 -9.20 -23.39 12.06
C ASN A 110 -9.24 -23.03 13.54
N LYS A 111 -9.23 -21.73 13.90
CA LYS A 111 -9.39 -21.30 15.29
C LYS A 111 -10.73 -21.76 15.87
N PHE A 112 -11.81 -21.65 15.09
CA PHE A 112 -13.12 -22.13 15.51
C PHE A 112 -13.10 -23.64 15.71
N ARG A 113 -12.64 -24.43 14.73
CA ARG A 113 -12.56 -25.90 14.81
C ARG A 113 -11.77 -26.39 16.02
N GLU A 114 -10.66 -25.72 16.34
CA GLU A 114 -9.75 -26.16 17.40
C GLU A 114 -10.21 -25.75 18.81
N ASN A 115 -10.99 -24.68 18.91
CA ASN A 115 -11.27 -24.05 20.19
C ASN A 115 -12.78 -23.94 20.55
N ALA A 116 -13.69 -23.97 19.57
CA ALA A 116 -15.10 -23.66 19.84
C ALA A 116 -15.74 -24.65 20.75
N LYS A 117 -15.43 -25.96 20.65
CA LYS A 117 -15.93 -26.99 21.56
C LYS A 117 -15.54 -26.71 23.01
N ARG A 118 -14.28 -26.37 23.22
CA ARG A 118 -13.73 -26.11 24.54
C ARG A 118 -14.28 -24.84 25.19
N ILE A 119 -14.44 -23.77 24.38
CA ILE A 119 -14.79 -22.44 24.88
C ILE A 119 -16.28 -22.16 24.85
N PHE A 120 -16.97 -22.55 23.77
CA PHE A 120 -18.37 -22.19 23.52
C PHE A 120 -19.31 -23.38 23.52
N ASN A 121 -18.80 -24.60 23.61
CA ASN A 121 -19.54 -25.87 23.42
C ASN A 121 -20.21 -25.97 22.03
N LEU A 122 -19.53 -25.49 21.00
CA LEU A 122 -19.99 -25.51 19.61
C LEU A 122 -19.04 -26.33 18.74
N ASP A 123 -19.55 -26.86 17.63
CA ASP A 123 -18.80 -27.63 16.65
C ASP A 123 -18.89 -26.95 15.26
N LEU A 124 -17.85 -27.14 14.45
CA LEU A 124 -17.85 -26.75 13.05
C LEU A 124 -18.76 -27.70 12.26
N SER A 125 -19.58 -27.17 11.36
CA SER A 125 -20.44 -27.99 10.50
C SER A 125 -19.63 -28.99 9.68
N ALA A 126 -20.05 -30.24 9.67
CA ALA A 126 -19.44 -31.29 8.85
C ALA A 126 -19.76 -31.12 7.34
N SER A 127 -20.93 -30.58 7.03
CA SER A 127 -21.44 -30.44 5.66
C SER A 127 -21.04 -29.10 5.00
N ASN A 128 -20.73 -28.04 5.79
CA ASN A 128 -20.30 -26.74 5.32
C ASN A 128 -19.03 -26.31 6.05
N ASN A 129 -17.84 -26.68 5.54
CA ASN A 129 -16.56 -26.43 6.18
C ASN A 129 -15.45 -26.03 5.20
N ALA A 130 -15.80 -25.42 4.07
CA ALA A 130 -14.83 -24.90 3.11
C ALA A 130 -13.99 -23.73 3.70
N ILE A 131 -12.84 -23.45 3.11
CA ILE A 131 -11.94 -22.39 3.62
C ILE A 131 -12.60 -21.02 3.54
N THR A 132 -13.37 -20.78 2.50
CA THR A 132 -13.98 -19.48 2.21
C THR A 132 -15.46 -19.40 2.62
N ASP A 133 -16.09 -20.53 2.92
CA ASP A 133 -17.48 -20.62 3.38
C ASP A 133 -17.60 -21.78 4.36
N TRP A 134 -17.89 -21.47 5.61
CA TRP A 134 -18.07 -22.48 6.66
C TRP A 134 -19.18 -22.07 7.64
N GLY A 135 -19.83 -23.08 8.19
CA GLY A 135 -20.94 -22.92 9.11
C GLY A 135 -20.70 -23.58 10.46
N ILE A 136 -21.66 -23.38 11.37
CA ILE A 136 -21.68 -23.94 12.73
C ILE A 136 -22.70 -25.06 12.76
N ASP A 137 -22.34 -26.19 13.36
CA ASP A 137 -23.21 -27.34 13.46
C ASP A 137 -24.48 -27.01 14.28
N GLU A 138 -25.63 -27.50 13.84
CA GLU A 138 -26.94 -27.23 14.44
C GLU A 138 -27.36 -25.75 14.53
N HIS A 139 -26.62 -24.82 13.82
CA HIS A 139 -26.89 -23.41 13.84
C HIS A 139 -26.91 -22.81 12.40
N THR A 140 -27.54 -21.65 12.27
CA THR A 140 -27.69 -20.98 10.97
C THR A 140 -26.51 -20.04 10.64
N GLY A 141 -25.62 -19.83 11.60
CA GLY A 141 -24.50 -18.91 11.44
C GLY A 141 -23.31 -19.49 10.70
N GLY A 142 -22.42 -18.61 10.31
CA GLY A 142 -21.21 -18.98 9.59
C GLY A 142 -20.45 -17.79 9.05
N MET A 143 -19.36 -18.07 8.36
CA MET A 143 -18.46 -17.05 7.80
C MET A 143 -18.20 -17.28 6.33
N ILE A 144 -18.25 -16.19 5.56
CA ILE A 144 -17.82 -16.14 4.16
C ILE A 144 -16.65 -15.17 4.05
N SER A 145 -15.65 -15.57 3.25
CA SER A 145 -14.48 -14.75 2.96
C SER A 145 -14.27 -14.62 1.45
N THR A 146 -14.21 -13.39 0.93
CA THR A 146 -14.14 -13.10 -0.50
C THR A 146 -13.20 -11.93 -0.78
N GLY A 147 -12.61 -11.90 -1.98
CA GLY A 147 -12.00 -10.69 -2.50
C GLY A 147 -13.06 -9.65 -2.85
N ILE A 148 -12.68 -8.37 -2.94
CA ILE A 148 -13.54 -7.33 -3.51
C ILE A 148 -13.86 -7.69 -4.96
N GLY A 149 -15.13 -7.58 -5.36
CA GLY A 149 -15.64 -8.05 -6.66
C GLY A 149 -15.90 -9.56 -6.72
N GLY A 150 -15.66 -10.30 -5.63
CA GLY A 150 -15.97 -11.73 -5.56
C GLY A 150 -17.45 -12.01 -5.33
N SER A 151 -17.91 -13.22 -5.74
CA SER A 151 -19.32 -13.60 -5.64
C SER A 151 -19.76 -13.84 -4.18
N ILE A 152 -20.67 -13.00 -3.68
CA ILE A 152 -21.37 -13.14 -2.39
C ILE A 152 -22.89 -13.09 -2.57
N THR A 153 -23.39 -13.45 -3.75
CA THR A 153 -24.81 -13.38 -4.09
C THR A 153 -25.65 -14.30 -3.16
N GLY A 154 -26.79 -13.79 -2.71
CA GLY A 154 -27.72 -14.56 -1.86
C GLY A 154 -27.31 -14.71 -0.39
N GLN A 155 -26.19 -14.14 0.04
CA GLN A 155 -25.70 -14.22 1.42
C GLN A 155 -25.89 -12.88 2.14
N GLY A 156 -26.39 -12.91 3.38
CA GLY A 156 -26.50 -11.73 4.24
C GLY A 156 -25.43 -11.70 5.33
N ALA A 157 -25.19 -10.54 5.95
CA ALA A 157 -24.22 -10.36 7.03
C ALA A 157 -24.83 -9.62 8.22
N ASP A 158 -24.56 -10.11 9.42
CA ASP A 158 -24.74 -9.40 10.68
C ASP A 158 -23.47 -8.66 11.10
N LEU A 159 -22.32 -9.12 10.61
CA LEU A 159 -21.03 -8.46 10.76
C LEU A 159 -20.30 -8.50 9.42
N MET A 160 -19.88 -7.34 8.93
CA MET A 160 -19.02 -7.21 7.75
C MET A 160 -17.68 -6.62 8.16
N ILE A 161 -16.59 -7.22 7.68
CA ILE A 161 -15.23 -6.70 7.87
C ILE A 161 -14.58 -6.54 6.50
N ILE A 162 -14.10 -5.33 6.21
CA ILE A 162 -13.35 -5.01 5.00
C ILE A 162 -11.93 -4.68 5.43
N ASP A 163 -10.97 -5.52 5.01
CA ASP A 163 -9.57 -5.40 5.42
C ASP A 163 -8.67 -5.11 4.22
N ASP A 164 -8.01 -3.97 4.28
CA ASP A 164 -7.07 -3.46 3.26
C ASP A 164 -7.63 -3.66 1.83
N PRO A 165 -8.69 -2.90 1.45
CA PRO A 165 -9.35 -3.05 0.14
C PRO A 165 -8.45 -2.63 -1.04
N ILE A 166 -7.35 -1.92 -0.77
CA ILE A 166 -6.34 -1.47 -1.73
C ILE A 166 -5.04 -2.21 -1.45
N LYS A 167 -4.46 -2.82 -2.47
CA LYS A 167 -3.28 -3.68 -2.34
C LYS A 167 -1.96 -2.91 -2.13
N ASN A 168 -1.80 -1.78 -2.82
CA ASN A 168 -0.54 -1.04 -2.87
C ASN A 168 -0.73 0.41 -3.32
N ALA A 169 0.34 1.22 -3.24
CA ALA A 169 0.34 2.62 -3.63
C ALA A 169 -0.11 2.86 -5.08
N LYS A 170 0.25 1.96 -5.99
CA LYS A 170 -0.10 2.04 -7.40
C LYS A 170 -1.61 1.97 -7.62
N GLU A 171 -2.27 0.99 -7.00
CA GLU A 171 -3.73 0.85 -7.05
C GLU A 171 -4.41 2.05 -6.40
N ALA A 172 -3.85 2.55 -5.29
CA ALA A 172 -4.36 3.71 -4.58
C ALA A 172 -4.35 5.00 -5.42
N GLN A 173 -3.35 5.18 -6.29
CA GLN A 173 -3.28 6.35 -7.18
C GLN A 173 -4.23 6.22 -8.39
N SER A 174 -4.70 5.03 -8.72
CA SER A 174 -5.64 4.82 -9.81
C SER A 174 -7.07 5.19 -9.41
N LYS A 175 -7.60 6.28 -9.99
CA LYS A 175 -9.01 6.67 -9.77
C LYS A 175 -9.97 5.53 -10.14
N THR A 176 -9.71 4.84 -11.26
CA THR A 176 -10.53 3.71 -11.71
C THR A 176 -10.59 2.59 -10.66
N VAL A 177 -9.46 2.26 -10.02
CA VAL A 177 -9.45 1.23 -8.96
C VAL A 177 -10.24 1.71 -7.73
N ARG A 178 -10.05 2.97 -7.30
CA ARG A 178 -10.82 3.53 -6.19
C ARG A 178 -12.31 3.57 -6.47
N ASP A 179 -12.71 3.97 -7.68
CA ASP A 179 -14.12 3.97 -8.11
C ASP A 179 -14.68 2.54 -8.13
N THR A 180 -13.95 1.56 -8.67
CA THR A 180 -14.39 0.15 -8.66
C THR A 180 -14.61 -0.38 -7.24
N ILE A 181 -13.71 -0.06 -6.30
CA ILE A 181 -13.86 -0.47 -4.89
C ILE A 181 -15.08 0.20 -4.26
N TRP A 182 -15.32 1.46 -4.58
CA TRP A 182 -16.48 2.20 -4.08
C TRP A 182 -17.80 1.66 -4.66
N ASP A 183 -17.85 1.43 -5.96
CA ASP A 183 -19.01 0.85 -6.63
C ASP A 183 -19.36 -0.54 -6.05
N GLU A 184 -18.34 -1.36 -5.75
CA GLU A 184 -18.52 -2.66 -5.10
C GLU A 184 -19.05 -2.53 -3.67
N TRP A 185 -18.62 -1.53 -2.93
CA TRP A 185 -19.19 -1.21 -1.63
C TRP A 185 -20.67 -0.82 -1.75
N GLU A 186 -21.01 0.10 -2.64
CA GLU A 186 -22.38 0.61 -2.76
C GLU A 186 -23.34 -0.44 -3.35
N SER A 187 -22.93 -1.11 -4.42
CA SER A 187 -23.81 -2.00 -5.18
C SER A 187 -23.87 -3.44 -4.63
N THR A 188 -22.80 -3.91 -4.02
CA THR A 188 -22.67 -5.32 -3.61
C THR A 188 -22.57 -5.48 -2.10
N LEU A 189 -21.51 -4.97 -1.47
CA LEU A 189 -21.20 -5.26 -0.07
C LEU A 189 -22.27 -4.67 0.88
N SER A 190 -22.60 -3.38 0.73
CA SER A 190 -23.58 -2.71 1.60
C SER A 190 -24.97 -3.32 1.52
N THR A 191 -25.34 -3.84 0.35
CA THR A 191 -26.65 -4.49 0.13
C THR A 191 -26.80 -5.85 0.82
N ARG A 192 -25.69 -6.44 1.31
CA ARG A 192 -25.68 -7.70 2.08
C ARG A 192 -25.91 -7.49 3.57
N LEU A 193 -25.91 -6.26 4.04
CA LEU A 193 -26.06 -6.00 5.47
C LEU A 193 -27.50 -6.23 5.93
N HIS A 194 -27.66 -7.08 6.93
CA HIS A 194 -28.93 -7.20 7.63
C HIS A 194 -29.24 -5.89 8.39
N LYS A 195 -30.52 -5.64 8.67
CA LYS A 195 -30.90 -4.53 9.53
C LYS A 195 -30.20 -4.66 10.88
N GLY A 196 -29.44 -3.66 11.27
CA GLY A 196 -28.70 -3.65 12.51
C GLY A 196 -27.34 -4.36 12.45
N ALA A 197 -26.84 -4.67 11.27
CA ALA A 197 -25.50 -5.22 11.11
C ALA A 197 -24.40 -4.22 11.52
N SER A 198 -23.33 -4.75 12.09
CA SER A 198 -22.09 -3.99 12.32
C SER A 198 -21.16 -4.07 11.12
N VAL A 199 -20.40 -2.98 10.90
CA VAL A 199 -19.42 -2.89 9.81
C VAL A 199 -18.09 -2.43 10.38
N ILE A 200 -17.02 -3.10 10.00
CA ILE A 200 -15.65 -2.71 10.34
C ILE A 200 -14.87 -2.52 9.05
N VAL A 201 -14.34 -1.34 8.84
CA VAL A 201 -13.39 -1.04 7.75
C VAL A 201 -12.03 -0.81 8.38
N ILE A 202 -11.08 -1.64 8.03
CA ILE A 202 -9.72 -1.59 8.56
C ILE A 202 -8.73 -1.47 7.40
N MET A 203 -7.94 -0.42 7.38
CA MET A 203 -6.91 -0.26 6.37
C MET A 203 -5.80 0.69 6.80
N THR A 204 -4.72 0.63 6.07
CA THR A 204 -3.71 1.67 6.04
C THR A 204 -4.13 2.73 5.02
N ARG A 205 -4.06 4.01 5.36
CA ARG A 205 -4.46 5.08 4.43
C ARG A 205 -3.42 5.25 3.32
N TRP A 206 -3.90 5.26 2.07
CA TRP A 206 -3.06 5.43 0.89
C TRP A 206 -3.34 6.74 0.15
N HIS A 207 -4.61 7.12 0.09
CA HIS A 207 -5.10 8.27 -0.65
C HIS A 207 -6.25 8.93 0.12
N GLU A 208 -6.43 10.23 -0.01
CA GLU A 208 -7.57 10.91 0.64
C GLU A 208 -8.92 10.40 0.14
N ASP A 209 -9.03 10.20 -1.20
CA ASP A 209 -10.21 9.64 -1.88
C ASP A 209 -10.15 8.10 -1.90
N ASP A 210 -9.63 7.44 -0.84
CA ASP A 210 -9.76 6.01 -0.64
C ASP A 210 -11.12 5.67 0.00
N MET A 211 -11.40 4.38 0.20
CA MET A 211 -12.68 3.94 0.76
C MET A 211 -13.03 4.64 2.08
N ILE A 212 -12.06 4.81 2.99
CA ILE A 212 -12.29 5.50 4.26
C ILE A 212 -12.58 6.99 4.03
N GLY A 213 -11.84 7.66 3.13
CA GLY A 213 -12.12 9.04 2.79
C GLY A 213 -13.56 9.22 2.33
N ARG A 214 -14.01 8.42 1.38
CA ARG A 214 -15.39 8.47 0.86
C ARG A 214 -16.43 8.13 1.93
N LEU A 215 -16.18 7.14 2.79
CA LEU A 215 -17.08 6.81 3.89
C LEU A 215 -17.23 7.98 4.87
N LEU A 216 -16.16 8.70 5.19
CA LEU A 216 -16.20 9.84 6.09
C LEU A 216 -16.92 11.05 5.49
N ASP A 217 -16.82 11.23 4.15
CA ASP A 217 -17.40 12.35 3.45
C ASP A 217 -18.88 12.16 3.08
N THR A 218 -19.26 10.94 2.67
CA THR A 218 -20.57 10.72 2.02
C THR A 218 -21.52 9.79 2.77
N SER A 219 -21.03 9.05 3.78
CA SER A 219 -21.86 8.08 4.50
C SER A 219 -22.92 8.79 5.35
N PRO A 220 -24.20 8.36 5.29
CA PRO A 220 -25.24 8.89 6.16
C PRO A 220 -25.20 8.31 7.59
N TYR A 221 -24.25 7.43 7.89
CA TYR A 221 -24.13 6.76 9.17
C TYR A 221 -23.00 7.34 10.01
N ASP A 222 -23.18 7.33 11.33
CA ASP A 222 -22.13 7.67 12.28
C ASP A 222 -21.07 6.55 12.35
N TRP A 223 -19.83 6.90 12.07
CA TRP A 223 -18.68 6.02 12.15
C TRP A 223 -17.83 6.33 13.37
N VAL A 224 -17.57 5.30 14.17
CA VAL A 224 -16.53 5.37 15.19
C VAL A 224 -15.18 5.29 14.48
N ARG A 225 -14.41 6.36 14.51
CA ARG A 225 -13.11 6.44 13.87
C ARG A 225 -11.98 6.20 14.86
N LEU A 226 -11.23 5.12 14.70
CA LEU A 226 -10.04 4.80 15.47
C LEU A 226 -8.80 5.11 14.61
N ARG A 227 -8.37 6.36 14.59
CA ARG A 227 -7.13 6.79 13.93
C ARG A 227 -5.98 6.64 14.91
N LEU A 228 -5.05 5.74 14.59
CA LEU A 228 -3.92 5.34 15.43
C LEU A 228 -2.60 5.58 14.68
N PRO A 229 -2.07 6.81 14.66
CA PRO A 229 -0.83 7.13 13.95
C PRO A 229 0.40 6.48 14.62
N ALA A 230 1.45 6.21 13.82
CA ALA A 230 2.70 5.63 14.32
C ALA A 230 3.36 6.49 15.43
N ILE A 231 3.28 7.80 15.28
CA ILE A 231 3.72 8.78 16.28
C ILE A 231 2.53 9.68 16.59
N ALA A 232 2.26 9.92 17.86
CA ALA A 232 1.21 10.83 18.30
C ALA A 232 1.49 12.26 17.81
N GLU A 233 0.51 12.88 17.15
CA GLU A 233 0.61 14.24 16.58
C GLU A 233 -0.29 15.25 17.29
N ASP A 234 -1.35 14.77 17.91
CA ASP A 234 -2.41 15.58 18.49
C ASP A 234 -2.48 15.36 20.01
N LYS A 235 -2.96 16.37 20.74
CA LYS A 235 -3.20 16.27 22.19
C LYS A 235 -4.39 15.36 22.52
N ASP A 236 -5.30 15.19 21.59
CA ASP A 236 -6.50 14.36 21.71
C ASP A 236 -6.26 12.94 21.20
N ASP A 237 -5.04 12.42 21.40
CA ASP A 237 -4.70 11.04 21.01
C ASP A 237 -5.60 10.03 21.71
N LEU A 238 -6.15 9.05 20.98
CA LEU A 238 -7.10 8.06 21.48
C LEU A 238 -6.56 7.18 22.62
N LEU A 239 -5.24 7.09 22.74
CA LEU A 239 -4.54 6.32 23.78
C LEU A 239 -3.98 7.23 24.89
N GLY A 240 -4.19 8.54 24.79
CA GLY A 240 -3.64 9.52 25.73
C GLY A 240 -2.13 9.70 25.65
N ARG A 241 -1.52 9.37 24.49
CA ARG A 241 -0.07 9.54 24.27
C ARG A 241 0.29 11.02 24.19
N GLU A 242 1.45 11.37 24.71
CA GLU A 242 2.02 12.69 24.48
C GLU A 242 2.48 12.87 23.03
N ILE A 243 2.46 14.10 22.52
CA ILE A 243 2.94 14.41 21.17
C ILE A 243 4.38 13.90 21.00
N GLY A 244 4.61 13.15 19.95
CA GLY A 244 5.90 12.51 19.66
C GLY A 244 6.07 11.12 20.27
N GLU A 245 5.10 10.59 21.03
CA GLU A 245 5.17 9.21 21.52
C GLU A 245 4.79 8.18 20.42
N PRO A 246 5.52 7.06 20.35
CA PRO A 246 5.27 6.02 19.38
C PRO A 246 4.03 5.20 19.73
N LEU A 247 3.41 4.55 18.71
CA LEU A 247 2.26 3.70 18.90
C LEU A 247 2.59 2.39 19.62
N CYS A 248 3.76 1.81 19.36
CA CYS A 248 4.17 0.55 19.96
C CYS A 248 5.71 0.39 19.96
N ALA A 249 6.37 1.03 20.92
CA ALA A 249 7.82 0.92 21.10
C ALA A 249 8.26 -0.51 21.46
N GLU A 250 7.41 -1.27 22.14
CA GLU A 250 7.67 -2.65 22.59
C GLU A 250 7.85 -3.63 21.41
N LEU A 251 7.30 -3.32 20.23
CA LEU A 251 7.53 -4.06 19.00
C LEU A 251 8.73 -3.54 18.19
N GLY A 252 9.52 -2.62 18.75
CA GLY A 252 10.66 -1.99 18.08
C GLY A 252 10.26 -0.82 17.16
N TYR A 253 9.01 -0.35 17.25
CA TYR A 253 8.52 0.80 16.48
C TYR A 253 8.61 2.08 17.34
N ASP A 254 9.82 2.38 17.77
CA ASP A 254 10.16 3.53 18.60
C ASP A 254 10.39 4.82 17.78
N LYS A 255 10.85 5.88 18.44
CA LYS A 255 11.12 7.18 17.81
C LYS A 255 12.27 7.12 16.80
N GLU A 256 13.29 6.31 17.07
CA GLU A 256 14.47 6.16 16.22
C GLU A 256 14.08 5.41 14.93
N TRP A 257 13.34 4.30 15.08
CA TRP A 257 12.74 3.60 13.93
C TRP A 257 11.85 4.54 13.10
N ALA A 258 11.03 5.38 13.75
CA ALA A 258 10.13 6.29 13.04
C ALA A 258 10.90 7.34 12.23
N ALA A 259 11.98 7.90 12.78
CA ALA A 259 12.84 8.85 12.08
C ALA A 259 13.50 8.20 10.84
N PHE A 260 14.11 7.02 11.04
CA PHE A 260 14.72 6.25 9.95
C PHE A 260 13.71 5.86 8.87
N LYS A 261 12.53 5.36 9.28
CA LYS A 261 11.49 4.94 8.34
C LYS A 261 10.94 6.12 7.53
N LYS A 262 10.80 7.29 8.15
CA LYS A 262 10.36 8.52 7.46
C LYS A 262 11.36 8.96 6.40
N GLU A 263 12.66 8.85 6.68
CA GLU A 263 13.72 9.13 5.70
C GLU A 263 13.70 8.12 4.54
N GLU A 264 13.53 6.83 4.86
CA GLU A 264 13.49 5.74 3.87
C GLU A 264 12.32 5.87 2.89
N VAL A 265 11.12 6.18 3.38
CA VAL A 265 9.90 6.16 2.55
C VAL A 265 9.49 7.54 2.04
N GLY A 266 10.13 8.61 2.51
CA GLY A 266 9.78 10.00 2.23
C GLY A 266 8.57 10.51 3.01
N SER A 267 8.49 11.83 3.14
CA SER A 267 7.52 12.51 4.02
C SER A 267 6.06 12.22 3.65
N ARG A 268 5.75 12.09 2.33
CA ARG A 268 4.40 11.81 1.87
C ARG A 268 3.92 10.40 2.23
N THR A 269 4.72 9.38 1.93
CA THR A 269 4.41 7.99 2.29
C THR A 269 4.31 7.83 3.79
N TRP A 270 5.20 8.50 4.54
CA TRP A 270 5.12 8.55 6.00
C TRP A 270 3.79 9.14 6.47
N ALA A 271 3.40 10.32 5.98
CA ALA A 271 2.14 10.96 6.35
C ALA A 271 0.93 10.07 6.06
N SER A 272 0.90 9.44 4.88
CA SER A 272 -0.19 8.54 4.47
C SER A 272 -0.24 7.26 5.30
N LEU A 273 0.80 6.41 5.16
CA LEU A 273 0.77 5.03 5.65
C LEU A 273 1.03 4.92 7.16
N TYR A 274 1.88 5.79 7.69
CA TYR A 274 2.30 5.69 9.07
C TYR A 274 1.55 6.67 9.98
N GLN A 275 1.20 7.85 9.49
CA GLN A 275 0.45 8.85 10.26
C GLN A 275 -1.05 8.88 9.94
N GLN A 276 -1.51 8.02 9.02
CA GLN A 276 -2.91 7.89 8.61
C GLN A 276 -3.50 9.24 8.14
N ARG A 277 -2.68 10.02 7.46
CA ARG A 277 -3.01 11.36 7.01
C ARG A 277 -2.61 11.52 5.54
N PRO A 278 -3.35 10.85 4.62
CA PRO A 278 -3.14 11.06 3.20
C PRO A 278 -3.48 12.50 2.88
N THR A 279 -2.57 13.17 2.21
CA THR A 279 -2.76 14.54 1.75
C THR A 279 -3.10 14.54 0.27
N VAL A 280 -3.99 15.44 -0.13
CA VAL A 280 -4.18 15.80 -1.55
C VAL A 280 -2.82 16.19 -2.10
N ALA A 281 -2.58 15.85 -3.35
CA ALA A 281 -1.56 16.52 -4.14
C ALA A 281 -1.99 17.98 -4.42
N GLN A 282 -2.31 18.74 -3.36
CA GLN A 282 -2.45 20.19 -3.45
C GLN A 282 -1.05 20.78 -3.37
N GLY A 283 -0.46 21.01 -4.53
CA GLY A 283 0.88 21.54 -4.66
C GLY A 283 1.76 20.67 -5.54
N ASN A 284 2.86 21.20 -5.93
CA ASN A 284 3.80 20.58 -6.84
C ASN A 284 4.43 19.33 -6.20
N ILE A 285 4.46 18.24 -6.96
CA ILE A 285 5.02 16.94 -6.51
C ILE A 285 6.50 17.09 -6.16
N PHE A 286 7.22 17.90 -6.91
CA PHE A 286 8.63 18.21 -6.70
C PHE A 286 8.80 19.61 -6.13
N LYS A 287 9.67 19.75 -5.13
CA LYS A 287 9.99 21.05 -4.53
C LYS A 287 11.32 21.57 -5.10
N ARG A 288 11.37 22.85 -5.46
CA ARG A 288 12.59 23.49 -6.01
C ARG A 288 13.81 23.30 -5.09
N GLN A 289 13.61 23.30 -3.79
CA GLN A 289 14.69 23.12 -2.79
C GLN A 289 15.30 21.71 -2.76
N TRP A 290 14.68 20.71 -3.41
CA TRP A 290 15.21 19.35 -3.50
C TRP A 290 16.13 19.15 -4.71
N ILE A 291 16.22 20.15 -5.59
CA ILE A 291 16.98 20.06 -6.83
C ILE A 291 18.41 20.48 -6.54
N ASN A 292 19.36 19.59 -6.83
CA ASN A 292 20.77 19.83 -6.69
C ASN A 292 21.45 19.91 -8.06
N TYR A 293 22.59 20.56 -8.11
CA TYR A 293 23.34 20.77 -9.32
C TYR A 293 24.78 20.27 -9.20
N PHE A 294 25.41 19.95 -10.34
CA PHE A 294 26.81 19.60 -10.39
C PHE A 294 27.51 20.21 -11.59
N ASP A 295 28.84 20.48 -11.47
CA ASP A 295 29.59 21.29 -12.44
C ASP A 295 30.44 20.49 -13.41
N ASN A 296 30.89 19.29 -13.03
CA ASN A 296 31.93 18.57 -13.79
C ASN A 296 31.46 17.16 -14.17
N LYS A 297 30.92 17.01 -15.39
CA LYS A 297 30.47 15.75 -15.95
C LYS A 297 31.62 14.89 -16.51
N ASP A 298 32.70 15.48 -16.97
CA ASP A 298 33.77 14.77 -17.68
C ASP A 298 34.64 13.94 -16.76
N ASN A 299 34.78 14.36 -15.51
CA ASN A 299 35.56 13.67 -14.48
C ASN A 299 34.71 12.76 -13.57
N LYS A 300 33.39 12.59 -13.82
CA LYS A 300 32.56 11.70 -13.05
C LYS A 300 32.55 10.30 -13.63
N TYR A 301 32.89 9.33 -12.79
CA TYR A 301 32.66 7.91 -13.07
C TYR A 301 31.26 7.53 -12.58
N PHE A 302 30.49 6.87 -13.44
CA PHE A 302 29.19 6.33 -13.13
C PHE A 302 29.24 4.80 -13.14
N ASP A 303 28.61 4.18 -12.15
CA ASP A 303 28.49 2.73 -12.04
C ASP A 303 27.60 2.18 -13.15
N ASP A 304 26.59 2.98 -13.54
CA ASP A 304 25.62 2.63 -14.56
C ASP A 304 25.17 3.89 -15.32
N MET A 305 24.85 3.74 -16.62
CA MET A 305 24.33 4.81 -17.45
C MET A 305 23.21 4.30 -18.35
N LEU A 306 22.20 5.13 -18.55
CA LEU A 306 21.10 4.86 -19.47
C LEU A 306 20.61 6.15 -20.16
N MET A 307 19.82 5.97 -21.21
CA MET A 307 19.01 7.04 -21.81
C MET A 307 17.54 6.78 -21.55
N SER A 308 16.78 7.84 -21.39
CA SER A 308 15.33 7.81 -21.25
C SER A 308 14.70 8.75 -22.24
N TRP A 309 13.76 8.24 -23.02
CA TRP A 309 13.12 8.99 -24.10
C TRP A 309 11.61 8.99 -23.93
N ASP A 310 11.02 10.18 -23.97
CA ASP A 310 9.63 10.41 -24.26
C ASP A 310 9.47 10.82 -25.74
N MET A 311 8.64 10.08 -26.46
CA MET A 311 8.51 10.16 -27.91
C MET A 311 7.07 10.51 -28.31
N THR A 312 6.52 11.58 -27.78
CA THR A 312 5.17 11.99 -28.16
C THR A 312 5.21 12.85 -29.41
N PHE A 313 4.46 12.45 -30.46
CA PHE A 313 4.28 13.25 -31.66
C PHE A 313 2.80 13.53 -31.88
N LYS A 314 2.46 14.76 -32.20
CA LYS A 314 1.22 15.14 -32.84
C LYS A 314 1.53 15.90 -34.12
N ASP A 315 0.79 15.61 -35.19
CA ASP A 315 0.90 16.31 -36.48
C ASP A 315 0.32 17.74 -36.45
N SER A 316 0.32 18.42 -35.27
CA SER A 316 -0.23 19.77 -35.09
C SER A 316 0.87 20.75 -34.65
N GLU A 317 0.77 22.00 -35.10
CA GLU A 317 1.69 23.08 -34.76
C GLU A 317 1.83 23.40 -33.25
N GLU A 318 0.96 22.83 -32.41
CA GLU A 318 1.00 22.90 -30.93
C GLU A 318 1.42 21.55 -30.31
N GLY A 319 2.33 20.80 -30.96
CA GLY A 319 2.74 19.46 -30.56
C GLY A 319 3.56 19.40 -29.27
N ASP A 320 3.47 18.26 -28.57
CA ASP A 320 4.29 17.93 -27.43
C ASP A 320 5.77 17.80 -27.84
N TYR A 321 6.71 17.90 -26.89
CA TYR A 321 8.14 17.79 -27.15
C TYR A 321 8.62 16.35 -27.15
N VAL A 322 9.57 16.05 -28.04
CA VAL A 322 10.40 14.85 -27.92
C VAL A 322 11.50 15.17 -26.93
N VAL A 323 11.54 14.41 -25.84
CA VAL A 323 12.56 14.60 -24.79
C VAL A 323 13.44 13.38 -24.69
N GLY A 324 14.76 13.58 -24.77
CA GLY A 324 15.75 12.54 -24.54
C GLY A 324 16.71 12.96 -23.44
N GLN A 325 16.90 12.11 -22.45
CA GLN A 325 17.76 12.38 -21.29
C GLN A 325 18.83 11.31 -21.13
N VAL A 326 20.04 11.72 -20.72
CA VAL A 326 21.16 10.85 -20.38
C VAL A 326 21.38 10.87 -18.89
N TRP A 327 21.24 9.72 -18.25
CA TRP A 327 21.37 9.58 -16.81
C TRP A 327 22.55 8.69 -16.42
N GLY A 328 23.26 9.08 -15.36
CA GLY A 328 24.28 8.31 -14.69
C GLY A 328 23.88 7.98 -13.24
N LYS A 329 24.24 6.79 -12.77
CA LYS A 329 24.07 6.37 -11.37
C LYS A 329 25.42 6.16 -10.74
N LYS A 330 25.59 6.63 -9.49
CA LYS A 330 26.77 6.39 -8.67
C LYS A 330 26.36 6.13 -7.23
N GLY A 331 26.46 4.88 -6.80
CA GLY A 331 25.92 4.48 -5.51
C GLY A 331 24.40 4.73 -5.44
N SER A 332 23.96 5.56 -4.49
CA SER A 332 22.58 6.01 -4.32
C SER A 332 22.24 7.30 -5.08
N GLU A 333 23.21 7.94 -5.72
CA GLU A 333 23.04 9.22 -6.39
C GLU A 333 22.75 9.06 -7.88
N TYR A 334 21.89 9.93 -8.42
CA TYR A 334 21.45 9.96 -9.81
C TYR A 334 21.81 11.30 -10.45
N TYR A 335 22.36 11.27 -11.65
CA TYR A 335 22.90 12.44 -12.34
C TYR A 335 22.32 12.57 -13.72
N LEU A 336 21.60 13.65 -14.01
CA LEU A 336 21.21 14.04 -15.36
C LEU A 336 22.38 14.75 -16.04
N VAL A 337 22.98 14.07 -17.01
CA VAL A 337 24.25 14.47 -17.65
C VAL A 337 24.02 15.29 -18.91
N ASP A 338 22.97 14.95 -19.67
CA ASP A 338 22.64 15.63 -20.94
C ASP A 338 21.15 15.50 -21.26
N GLN A 339 20.61 16.43 -22.03
CA GLN A 339 19.21 16.46 -22.43
C GLN A 339 19.04 17.08 -23.81
N ILE A 340 18.04 16.57 -24.54
CA ILE A 340 17.44 17.22 -25.72
C ILE A 340 15.94 17.40 -25.44
N ARG A 341 15.35 18.51 -25.84
CA ARG A 341 13.93 18.84 -25.76
C ARG A 341 13.58 19.67 -26.99
N GLU A 342 13.02 19.02 -27.98
CA GLU A 342 12.73 19.63 -29.26
C GLU A 342 11.44 19.10 -29.87
N GLN A 343 10.78 19.90 -30.68
CA GLN A 343 9.67 19.41 -31.51
C GLN A 343 10.23 18.72 -32.75
N LEU A 344 10.21 17.41 -32.77
CA LEU A 344 10.84 16.61 -33.83
C LEU A 344 9.79 15.75 -34.55
N ASP A 345 9.90 15.66 -35.85
CA ASP A 345 9.21 14.65 -36.62
C ASP A 345 9.82 13.26 -36.42
N PHE A 346 9.16 12.22 -36.95
CA PHE A 346 9.61 10.84 -36.83
C PHE A 346 11.08 10.64 -37.28
N THR A 347 11.44 11.17 -38.43
CA THR A 347 12.79 10.99 -39.02
C THR A 347 13.86 11.68 -38.19
N ASN A 348 13.59 12.88 -37.69
CA ASN A 348 14.53 13.63 -36.89
C ASN A 348 14.65 13.08 -35.49
N SER A 349 13.57 12.51 -34.93
CA SER A 349 13.60 11.78 -33.66
C SER A 349 14.51 10.55 -33.72
N LEU A 350 14.43 9.76 -34.80
CA LEU A 350 15.36 8.63 -35.03
C LEU A 350 16.82 9.10 -35.03
N LYS A 351 17.11 10.18 -35.78
CA LYS A 351 18.45 10.75 -35.82
C LYS A 351 18.93 11.28 -34.46
N ALA A 352 18.03 11.88 -33.69
CA ALA A 352 18.34 12.36 -32.32
C ALA A 352 18.79 11.23 -31.41
N VAL A 353 18.06 10.11 -31.39
CA VAL A 353 18.44 8.90 -30.60
C VAL A 353 19.78 8.35 -31.11
N GLU A 354 20.00 8.20 -32.42
CA GLU A 354 21.25 7.69 -32.99
C GLU A 354 22.44 8.59 -32.66
N ASN A 355 22.25 9.91 -32.70
CA ASN A 355 23.31 10.89 -32.37
C ASN A 355 23.65 10.86 -30.87
N MET A 356 22.63 10.80 -29.99
CA MET A 356 22.85 10.72 -28.56
C MET A 356 23.51 9.39 -28.17
N ALA A 357 23.12 8.27 -28.77
CA ALA A 357 23.74 6.97 -28.57
C ALA A 357 25.22 6.95 -28.98
N ARG A 358 25.59 7.64 -30.08
CA ARG A 358 26.99 7.80 -30.50
C ARG A 358 27.78 8.70 -29.53
N LYS A 359 27.17 9.72 -29.01
CA LYS A 359 27.81 10.66 -28.05
C LYS A 359 28.06 10.00 -26.68
N TYR A 360 27.19 9.07 -26.27
CA TYR A 360 27.27 8.42 -24.98
C TYR A 360 27.31 6.87 -25.09
N PRO A 361 28.41 6.30 -25.62
CA PRO A 361 28.49 4.85 -25.87
C PRO A 361 28.46 3.99 -24.59
N LYS A 362 28.65 4.59 -23.43
CA LYS A 362 28.53 3.92 -22.12
C LYS A 362 27.07 3.65 -21.72
N CYS A 363 26.08 4.30 -22.33
CA CYS A 363 24.67 4.05 -22.10
C CYS A 363 24.26 2.75 -22.81
N ARG A 364 24.25 1.66 -22.08
CA ARG A 364 23.92 0.32 -22.62
C ARG A 364 22.41 0.09 -22.76
N ARG A 365 21.59 0.97 -22.20
CA ARG A 365 20.12 0.87 -22.22
C ARG A 365 19.54 2.20 -22.67
N ILE A 366 18.62 2.11 -23.61
CA ILE A 366 17.89 3.23 -24.17
C ILE A 366 16.41 2.92 -23.96
N LEU A 367 15.84 3.55 -22.93
CA LEU A 367 14.44 3.40 -22.57
C LEU A 367 13.58 4.24 -23.51
N ILE A 368 12.55 3.64 -24.09
CA ILE A 368 11.59 4.33 -24.96
C ILE A 368 10.19 3.90 -24.52
N GLU A 369 9.30 4.87 -24.28
CA GLU A 369 7.92 4.57 -23.93
C GLU A 369 7.22 3.86 -25.10
N ASP A 370 6.64 2.68 -24.82
CA ASP A 370 5.93 1.83 -25.81
C ASP A 370 4.44 2.18 -25.85
N LYS A 371 4.15 3.46 -26.10
CA LYS A 371 2.80 4.00 -26.34
C LYS A 371 2.82 4.95 -27.52
N ALA A 372 1.65 5.28 -28.03
CA ALA A 372 1.46 6.18 -29.17
C ALA A 372 2.38 5.81 -30.35
N ASN A 373 3.37 6.63 -30.64
CA ASN A 373 4.31 6.44 -31.76
C ASN A 373 5.56 5.61 -31.40
N GLY A 374 5.75 5.29 -30.13
CA GLY A 374 6.88 4.51 -29.60
C GLY A 374 7.14 3.19 -30.33
N PRO A 375 6.13 2.33 -30.59
CA PRO A 375 6.33 1.07 -31.28
C PRO A 375 6.97 1.18 -32.66
N ALA A 376 6.62 2.18 -33.45
CA ALA A 376 7.20 2.39 -34.77
C ALA A 376 8.68 2.79 -34.71
N ILE A 377 9.03 3.69 -33.76
CA ILE A 377 10.41 4.09 -33.49
C ILE A 377 11.23 2.93 -32.95
N ILE A 378 10.72 2.21 -31.95
CA ILE A 378 11.38 1.05 -31.35
C ILE A 378 11.73 0.01 -32.41
N ASN A 379 10.80 -0.34 -33.30
CA ASN A 379 11.02 -1.31 -34.37
C ASN A 379 12.09 -0.85 -35.38
N THR A 380 12.12 0.44 -35.69
CA THR A 380 13.10 1.00 -36.60
C THR A 380 14.48 1.09 -35.97
N LEU A 381 14.56 1.56 -34.73
CA LEU A 381 15.82 1.74 -34.01
C LEU A 381 16.48 0.43 -33.62
N LYS A 382 15.74 -0.62 -33.28
CA LYS A 382 16.30 -1.96 -32.96
C LYS A 382 17.21 -2.52 -34.03
N ARG A 383 17.06 -2.06 -35.29
CA ARG A 383 17.91 -2.45 -36.42
C ARG A 383 19.19 -1.63 -36.55
N LYS A 384 19.26 -0.48 -35.85
CA LYS A 384 20.35 0.50 -36.01
C LYS A 384 21.13 0.77 -34.73
N VAL A 385 20.46 0.66 -33.58
CA VAL A 385 21.03 0.98 -32.25
C VAL A 385 20.79 -0.19 -31.31
N SER A 386 21.84 -0.63 -30.64
CA SER A 386 21.74 -1.68 -29.62
C SER A 386 21.24 -1.14 -28.29
N GLY A 387 20.61 -1.99 -27.49
CA GLY A 387 20.21 -1.63 -26.11
C GLY A 387 18.85 -0.93 -25.99
N ILE A 388 18.01 -0.94 -27.01
CA ILE A 388 16.63 -0.40 -26.96
C ILE A 388 15.79 -1.26 -26.02
N VAL A 389 15.21 -0.62 -25.00
CA VAL A 389 14.34 -1.21 -23.99
C VAL A 389 12.96 -0.55 -24.07
N PRO A 390 11.95 -1.25 -24.59
CA PRO A 390 10.57 -0.75 -24.55
C PRO A 390 10.08 -0.65 -23.12
N ILE A 391 9.46 0.47 -22.76
CA ILE A 391 8.83 0.69 -21.46
C ILE A 391 7.34 0.89 -21.67
N THR A 392 6.53 -0.02 -21.17
CA THR A 392 5.07 0.13 -21.17
C THR A 392 4.64 0.64 -19.81
N PRO A 393 4.28 1.92 -19.67
CA PRO A 393 3.83 2.47 -18.40
C PRO A 393 2.53 1.78 -17.97
N LYS A 394 2.52 1.29 -16.75
CA LYS A 394 1.33 0.67 -16.12
C LYS A 394 0.65 1.62 -15.13
N GLU A 395 1.25 2.76 -14.87
CA GLU A 395 0.89 3.71 -13.82
C GLU A 395 0.56 5.07 -14.41
N SER A 396 -0.21 5.88 -13.65
CA SER A 396 -0.40 7.29 -14.00
C SER A 396 0.91 8.05 -13.91
N LYS A 397 1.00 9.21 -14.60
CA LYS A 397 2.17 10.10 -14.54
C LYS A 397 2.46 10.52 -13.11
N GLU A 398 1.42 10.89 -12.35
CA GLU A 398 1.54 11.26 -10.94
C GLU A 398 2.08 10.11 -10.09
N ALA A 399 1.60 8.87 -10.29
CA ALA A 399 2.09 7.72 -9.54
C ALA A 399 3.58 7.47 -9.81
N ARG A 400 4.01 7.60 -11.06
CA ARG A 400 5.43 7.51 -11.46
C ARG A 400 6.27 8.64 -10.86
N ALA A 401 5.74 9.85 -10.80
CA ALA A 401 6.40 10.99 -10.18
C ALA A 401 6.55 10.81 -8.66
N PHE A 402 5.48 10.36 -7.99
CA PHE A 402 5.53 10.11 -6.55
C PHE A 402 6.52 9.03 -6.14
N SER A 403 6.70 7.98 -6.95
CA SER A 403 7.64 6.90 -6.63
C SER A 403 9.10 7.36 -6.59
N VAL A 404 9.45 8.44 -7.27
CA VAL A 404 10.81 8.99 -7.31
C VAL A 404 11.04 10.22 -6.42
N THR A 405 9.98 10.80 -5.82
CA THR A 405 10.13 11.94 -4.90
C THR A 405 11.07 11.66 -3.71
N PRO A 406 11.14 10.45 -3.12
CA PRO A 406 12.12 10.18 -2.07
C PRO A 406 13.57 10.43 -2.47
N PHE A 407 13.92 10.19 -3.74
CA PHE A 407 15.28 10.44 -4.22
C PHE A 407 15.62 11.93 -4.28
N PHE A 408 14.65 12.76 -4.66
CA PHE A 408 14.78 14.21 -4.66
C PHE A 408 14.82 14.77 -3.23
N GLU A 409 13.92 14.30 -2.36
CA GLU A 409 13.83 14.71 -0.95
C GLU A 409 15.11 14.38 -0.18
N ALA A 410 15.72 13.22 -0.45
CA ALA A 410 16.99 12.79 0.13
C ALA A 410 18.21 13.47 -0.52
N SER A 411 18.01 14.45 -1.43
CA SER A 411 19.08 15.15 -2.15
C SER A 411 19.99 14.24 -3.00
N ASN A 412 19.47 13.12 -3.48
CA ASN A 412 20.21 12.14 -4.27
C ASN A 412 20.12 12.39 -5.80
N VAL A 413 19.40 13.42 -6.26
CA VAL A 413 19.24 13.74 -7.68
C VAL A 413 19.95 15.04 -8.00
N TYR A 414 20.80 14.99 -9.03
CA TYR A 414 21.66 16.09 -9.45
C TYR A 414 21.47 16.39 -10.93
N PHE A 415 21.36 17.67 -11.30
CA PHE A 415 21.32 18.14 -12.68
C PHE A 415 22.63 18.82 -13.06
N TYR A 416 23.11 18.54 -14.28
CA TYR A 416 24.27 19.26 -14.78
C TYR A 416 23.94 20.75 -14.96
N ASN A 417 24.72 21.65 -14.34
CA ASN A 417 24.43 23.10 -14.32
C ASN A 417 24.47 23.78 -15.69
N LYS A 418 25.05 23.14 -16.73
CA LYS A 418 25.04 23.59 -18.12
C LYS A 418 24.19 22.70 -19.02
N LEU A 419 23.13 22.07 -18.45
CA LEU A 419 22.20 21.23 -19.18
C LEU A 419 21.39 22.10 -20.16
N PRO A 420 21.22 21.69 -21.42
CA PRO A 420 20.26 22.33 -22.31
C PRO A 420 18.86 22.27 -21.71
N TYR A 421 18.09 23.34 -21.80
CA TYR A 421 16.71 23.44 -21.28
C TYR A 421 16.58 23.12 -19.77
N LEU A 422 17.58 23.53 -18.98
CA LEU A 422 17.61 23.27 -17.54
C LEU A 422 16.47 24.00 -16.80
N ASP A 423 16.25 25.26 -17.14
CA ASP A 423 15.23 26.07 -16.49
C ASP A 423 13.82 25.50 -16.78
N GLU A 424 13.55 25.11 -18.02
CA GLU A 424 12.31 24.49 -18.44
C GLU A 424 12.08 23.15 -17.73
N LEU A 425 13.12 22.30 -17.62
CA LEU A 425 13.05 21.06 -16.86
C LEU A 425 12.66 21.31 -15.40
N VAL A 426 13.33 22.28 -14.75
CA VAL A 426 13.08 22.62 -13.36
C VAL A 426 11.66 23.16 -13.18
N ASP A 427 11.21 24.03 -14.09
CA ASP A 427 9.87 24.61 -14.02
C ASP A 427 8.77 23.56 -14.31
N GLU A 428 8.98 22.64 -15.25
CA GLU A 428 8.06 21.52 -15.47
C GLU A 428 7.97 20.61 -14.23
N LEU A 429 9.12 20.21 -13.64
CA LEU A 429 9.14 19.40 -12.43
C LEU A 429 8.43 20.11 -11.27
N VAL A 430 8.79 21.37 -11.01
CA VAL A 430 8.21 22.12 -9.89
C VAL A 430 6.74 22.46 -10.13
N GLY A 431 6.30 22.61 -11.39
CA GLY A 431 4.91 22.85 -11.76
C GLY A 431 4.03 21.59 -11.81
N PHE A 432 4.64 20.41 -11.90
CA PHE A 432 3.91 19.16 -12.11
C PHE A 432 3.01 18.82 -10.89
N PRO A 433 1.73 18.39 -11.08
CA PRO A 433 1.10 17.97 -12.33
C PRO A 433 0.37 19.09 -13.11
N GLN A 434 0.50 20.34 -12.71
CA GLN A 434 -0.25 21.47 -13.28
C GLN A 434 0.55 22.27 -14.32
N SER A 435 1.78 21.84 -14.66
CA SER A 435 2.59 22.43 -15.72
C SER A 435 1.93 22.29 -17.10
N ALA A 436 2.18 23.25 -17.99
CA ALA A 436 1.66 23.22 -19.37
C ALA A 436 2.21 22.04 -20.20
N HIS A 437 3.41 21.58 -19.87
CA HIS A 437 4.08 20.41 -20.45
C HIS A 437 4.59 19.51 -19.33
N ASP A 438 4.70 18.21 -19.60
CA ASP A 438 5.19 17.22 -18.65
C ASP A 438 6.17 16.19 -19.28
N ASP A 439 6.60 16.42 -20.51
CA ASP A 439 7.45 15.51 -21.27
C ASP A 439 8.81 15.29 -20.60
N THR A 440 9.39 16.34 -19.97
CA THR A 440 10.66 16.23 -19.22
C THR A 440 10.47 15.47 -17.93
N VAL A 441 9.29 15.60 -17.28
CA VAL A 441 8.92 14.85 -16.07
C VAL A 441 8.77 13.36 -16.39
N ASP A 442 8.14 13.03 -17.52
CA ASP A 442 7.96 11.64 -17.95
C ASP A 442 9.30 10.96 -18.25
N ALA A 443 10.20 11.61 -19.00
CA ALA A 443 11.54 11.10 -19.25
C ALA A 443 12.36 10.93 -17.95
N THR A 444 12.27 11.89 -17.02
CA THR A 444 12.95 11.85 -15.71
C THR A 444 12.45 10.72 -14.85
N THR A 445 11.13 10.59 -14.68
CA THR A 445 10.52 9.59 -13.83
C THR A 445 10.73 8.17 -14.38
N GLN A 446 10.70 8.00 -15.70
CA GLN A 446 11.02 6.74 -16.37
C GLN A 446 12.45 6.28 -16.06
N ALA A 447 13.44 7.18 -16.16
CA ALA A 447 14.84 6.86 -15.87
C ALA A 447 15.04 6.45 -14.41
N LEU A 448 14.55 7.25 -13.47
CA LEU A 448 14.72 7.02 -12.03
C LEU A 448 14.01 5.77 -11.55
N ASN A 449 12.77 5.51 -12.00
CA ASN A 449 12.06 4.28 -11.70
C ASN A 449 12.80 3.04 -12.24
N TYR A 450 13.34 3.12 -13.45
CA TYR A 450 14.10 2.01 -14.02
C TYR A 450 15.38 1.69 -13.23
N PHE A 451 16.06 2.68 -12.69
CA PHE A 451 17.21 2.47 -11.81
C PHE A 451 16.81 1.88 -10.46
N ALA A 452 15.63 2.23 -9.93
CA ALA A 452 15.13 1.74 -8.66
C ALA A 452 14.69 0.26 -8.73
N ASP A 453 14.07 -0.15 -9.83
CA ASP A 453 13.52 -1.49 -10.02
C ASP A 453 14.58 -2.58 -10.21
N LYS A 454 15.84 -2.21 -10.46
CA LYS A 454 16.93 -3.20 -10.62
C LYS A 454 17.74 -3.31 -9.35
N PRO A 455 17.72 -4.48 -8.66
CA PRO A 455 18.69 -4.74 -7.59
C PRO A 455 20.10 -4.65 -8.20
N MET A 456 21.03 -4.01 -7.48
CA MET A 456 22.46 -4.07 -7.83
C MET A 456 22.84 -5.56 -8.00
N ALA A 457 23.38 -5.93 -9.14
CA ALA A 457 24.03 -7.22 -9.28
C ALA A 457 25.13 -7.23 -8.22
N ASN A 458 24.95 -8.06 -7.18
CA ASN A 458 26.02 -8.34 -6.23
C ASN A 458 27.20 -8.87 -7.04
N VAL A 459 28.23 -8.07 -7.19
CA VAL A 459 29.55 -8.54 -7.58
C VAL A 459 30.03 -9.36 -6.39
N LEU A 460 29.69 -10.65 -6.39
CA LEU A 460 30.37 -11.62 -5.56
C LEU A 460 31.84 -11.55 -5.98
N SER A 461 32.67 -10.91 -5.16
CA SER A 461 34.10 -11.05 -5.24
C SER A 461 34.42 -12.51 -4.96
N THR A 462 34.61 -13.29 -6.01
CA THR A 462 35.29 -14.56 -5.93
C THR A 462 36.76 -14.29 -5.58
N ASN A 463 37.03 -14.16 -4.30
CA ASN A 463 38.36 -14.44 -3.78
C ASN A 463 38.32 -15.86 -3.21
N ALA A 464 38.52 -16.81 -4.10
CA ALA A 464 39.03 -18.12 -3.75
C ALA A 464 40.55 -17.97 -3.64
N TRP A 465 41.10 -18.18 -2.44
CA TRP A 465 42.32 -18.94 -2.14
C TRP A 465 42.27 -19.37 -0.68
#